data_69b8eb4255a1a261e15f8a89fa62c689
#
_entry.id   69b8eb4255a1a261e15f8a89fa62c689
#
_cell.length_a   1.000
_cell.length_b   1.000
_cell.length_c   1.000
_cell.angle_alpha   90.00
_cell.angle_beta   90.00
_cell.angle_gamma   90.00
#
_symmetry.space_group_name_H-M   'P 1'
#
loop_
_entity.id
_entity.type
_entity.pdbx_description
1 polymer ?
#
loop_
_entity_poly.entity_id
_entity_poly.type
_entity_poly.pdbx_seq_one_letter_code
_entity_poly.pdbx_strand_id
1 'polypeptide(L)'
;MKKRTLLFLSILATISFTSTAENLRESIAIVRPNFSESTQTFLTDFSKSLRKDGFYAAADILQNYGKGSFGTGFAYRDKRDGRLYIITNRHVVEQAETVDVEFSLPGNSSKTFATCPVVGVHDDFDVAFIALPEEVNIPTLDITDKSITDGTPVFSAGFPALGDKPSWQLGQGIVSNASAQIKSLTNGKELPLVQHTAQVDAGSSGGPLLIRDENAAAGFAVVGINTWKASDRENTNFAIPVHAIDDFLKNYSTDPQSLLTRTEVTNRASAMLKAAQSSYQAVMPFVSYRYVSNISANTFYDLVNAASDAATDAMKSCFEQGQPLEGIRIGLSDIICRQFSGRNYTFSTVAALDSIGRTAEAIYTTGNKNISTRWIMEQGRWRLSAAENIKASRIEPNGISKSYGFGTSIYIGLVYPFNNDAFDMSYNIAFKRTILTFMTYEVTASLLKVKTEKTEWEGANEIVKPHSHNVFDLDLNIGGQLPVKCGPIYLVPYAKILGGLYFGSDLTGIDYGFGTGVEIAYKFGYQNYVFANIGY
;
A
#
# COMPACT_ATOMS: atom_id res chain seq x y z
N MET A 1 -29.66 -51.81 36.93
CA MET A 1 -29.45 -50.40 37.25
C MET A 1 -28.16 -49.81 36.69
N LYS A 2 -27.03 -50.54 36.58
CA LYS A 2 -25.75 -49.95 36.10
C LYS A 2 -25.69 -49.51 34.63
N LYS A 3 -26.41 -50.12 33.71
CA LYS A 3 -26.38 -49.75 32.29
C LYS A 3 -27.18 -48.47 31.95
N ARG A 4 -28.22 -48.12 32.72
CA ARG A 4 -29.00 -46.90 32.50
C ARG A 4 -28.30 -45.62 32.99
N THR A 5 -27.49 -45.73 34.04
CA THR A 5 -26.68 -44.60 34.57
C THR A 5 -25.53 -44.22 33.65
N LEU A 6 -24.90 -45.19 32.97
CA LEU A 6 -23.87 -44.88 31.97
C LEU A 6 -24.40 -44.20 30.72
N LEU A 7 -25.63 -44.53 30.29
CA LEU A 7 -26.25 -43.88 29.15
C LEU A 7 -26.62 -42.43 29.46
N PHE A 8 -27.05 -42.14 30.70
CA PHE A 8 -27.38 -40.78 31.14
C PHE A 8 -26.12 -39.90 31.28
N LEU A 9 -24.98 -40.43 31.75
CA LEU A 9 -23.73 -39.71 31.79
C LEU A 9 -23.15 -39.39 30.37
N SER A 10 -23.30 -40.35 29.42
CA SER A 10 -22.84 -40.08 28.04
C SER A 10 -23.71 -39.06 27.32
N ILE A 11 -25.01 -39.01 27.61
CA ILE A 11 -25.89 -37.96 27.04
C ILE A 11 -25.63 -36.59 27.66
N LEU A 12 -25.33 -36.49 28.99
CA LEU A 12 -24.94 -35.23 29.61
C LEU A 12 -23.58 -34.71 29.08
N ALA A 13 -22.62 -35.61 28.87
CA ALA A 13 -21.32 -35.22 28.31
C ALA A 13 -21.43 -34.73 26.84
N THR A 14 -22.28 -35.36 26.03
CA THR A 14 -22.56 -34.91 24.65
C THR A 14 -23.34 -33.59 24.58
N ILE A 15 -24.29 -33.37 25.49
CA ILE A 15 -25.05 -32.11 25.55
C ILE A 15 -24.15 -30.96 26.02
N SER A 16 -23.24 -31.19 26.96
CA SER A 16 -22.23 -30.16 27.37
C SER A 16 -21.25 -29.82 26.26
N PHE A 17 -20.86 -30.82 25.45
CA PHE A 17 -19.89 -30.58 24.34
C PHE A 17 -20.51 -29.82 23.17
N THR A 18 -21.79 -30.04 22.85
CA THR A 18 -22.50 -29.30 21.80
C THR A 18 -22.74 -27.83 22.22
N SER A 19 -23.09 -27.57 23.49
CA SER A 19 -23.35 -26.22 23.98
C SER A 19 -22.07 -25.36 24.00
N THR A 20 -20.91 -25.92 24.34
CA THR A 20 -19.65 -25.15 24.35
C THR A 20 -19.12 -24.81 22.96
N ALA A 21 -19.29 -25.70 21.97
CA ALA A 21 -18.91 -25.41 20.59
C ALA A 21 -19.84 -24.40 19.91
N GLU A 22 -21.12 -24.39 20.24
CA GLU A 22 -22.09 -23.39 19.77
C GLU A 22 -21.75 -22.03 20.35
N ASN A 23 -21.50 -21.91 21.65
CA ASN A 23 -21.08 -20.66 22.30
C ASN A 23 -19.79 -20.07 21.70
N LEU A 24 -18.83 -20.90 21.30
CA LEU A 24 -17.61 -20.45 20.62
C LEU A 24 -17.95 -19.77 19.29
N ARG A 25 -18.76 -20.41 18.45
CA ARG A 25 -19.13 -19.86 17.14
C ARG A 25 -19.91 -18.56 17.27
N GLU A 26 -20.81 -18.45 18.25
CA GLU A 26 -21.60 -17.27 18.53
C GLU A 26 -20.78 -16.07 19.02
N SER A 27 -19.56 -16.33 19.55
CA SER A 27 -18.63 -15.30 20.00
C SER A 27 -17.76 -14.75 18.88
N ILE A 28 -17.84 -15.31 17.67
CA ILE A 28 -16.98 -14.95 16.55
C ILE A 28 -17.82 -14.36 15.42
N ALA A 29 -17.37 -13.25 14.88
CA ALA A 29 -18.08 -12.46 13.91
C ALA A 29 -17.36 -12.37 12.57
N ILE A 30 -18.13 -12.18 11.51
CA ILE A 30 -17.66 -11.67 10.23
C ILE A 30 -17.62 -10.15 10.32
N VAL A 31 -16.50 -9.56 9.94
CA VAL A 31 -16.26 -8.10 9.93
C VAL A 31 -16.17 -7.63 8.48
N ARG A 32 -17.08 -6.74 8.09
CA ARG A 32 -17.14 -6.17 6.74
C ARG A 32 -16.87 -4.66 6.80
N PRO A 33 -15.77 -4.16 6.21
CA PRO A 33 -15.50 -2.72 6.19
C PRO A 33 -16.50 -1.96 5.32
N ASN A 34 -16.96 -0.79 5.81
CA ASN A 34 -17.80 0.13 5.07
C ASN A 34 -16.94 1.22 4.44
N PHE A 35 -16.76 1.14 3.12
CA PHE A 35 -15.96 2.11 2.39
C PHE A 35 -16.81 3.25 1.83
N SER A 36 -16.30 4.47 1.94
CA SER A 36 -16.86 5.61 1.22
C SER A 36 -16.69 5.43 -0.30
N GLU A 37 -17.49 6.12 -1.09
CA GLU A 37 -17.38 6.11 -2.55
C GLU A 37 -15.98 6.54 -3.02
N SER A 38 -15.39 7.54 -2.36
CA SER A 38 -14.02 7.98 -2.66
C SER A 38 -12.97 6.89 -2.38
N THR A 39 -13.13 6.14 -1.30
CA THR A 39 -12.26 5.00 -0.98
C THR A 39 -12.40 3.88 -2.00
N GLN A 40 -13.62 3.53 -2.40
CA GLN A 40 -13.86 2.51 -3.44
C GLN A 40 -13.25 2.90 -4.78
N THR A 41 -13.40 4.16 -5.18
CA THR A 41 -12.79 4.71 -6.40
C THR A 41 -11.27 4.60 -6.34
N PHE A 42 -10.67 5.02 -5.23
CA PHE A 42 -9.22 4.91 -5.02
C PHE A 42 -8.72 3.46 -5.13
N LEU A 43 -9.36 2.52 -4.42
CA LEU A 43 -8.96 1.11 -4.44
C LEU A 43 -9.03 0.52 -5.86
N THR A 44 -10.07 0.89 -6.61
CA THR A 44 -10.26 0.47 -7.99
C THR A 44 -9.18 1.03 -8.92
N ASP A 45 -8.90 2.32 -8.83
CA ASP A 45 -7.94 2.98 -9.72
C ASP A 45 -6.50 2.60 -9.38
N PHE A 46 -6.22 2.41 -8.10
CA PHE A 46 -4.91 1.93 -7.66
C PHE A 46 -4.67 0.47 -8.08
N SER A 47 -5.68 -0.40 -7.99
CA SER A 47 -5.63 -1.77 -8.53
C SER A 47 -5.28 -1.78 -10.02
N LYS A 48 -5.93 -0.93 -10.83
CA LYS A 48 -5.61 -0.81 -12.27
C LYS A 48 -4.16 -0.39 -12.51
N SER A 49 -3.65 0.54 -11.70
CA SER A 49 -2.27 1.02 -11.80
C SER A 49 -1.26 -0.07 -11.47
N LEU A 50 -1.45 -0.78 -10.36
CA LEU A 50 -0.58 -1.89 -9.97
C LEU A 50 -0.57 -3.00 -11.04
N ARG A 51 -1.73 -3.31 -11.63
CA ARG A 51 -1.83 -4.29 -12.71
C ARG A 51 -1.05 -3.87 -13.95
N LYS A 52 -1.11 -2.58 -14.32
CA LYS A 52 -0.34 -2.01 -15.43
C LYS A 52 1.17 -2.14 -15.21
N ASP A 53 1.61 -2.09 -13.94
CA ASP A 53 3.02 -2.17 -13.58
C ASP A 53 3.51 -3.60 -13.29
N GLY A 54 2.64 -4.60 -13.49
CA GLY A 54 2.99 -6.01 -13.33
C GLY A 54 2.79 -6.57 -11.91
N PHE A 55 2.28 -5.81 -10.97
CA PHE A 55 1.97 -6.27 -9.61
C PHE A 55 0.57 -6.90 -9.54
N TYR A 56 0.35 -7.99 -10.28
CA TYR A 56 -0.97 -8.60 -10.45
C TYR A 56 -1.60 -9.07 -9.13
N ALA A 57 -0.84 -9.73 -8.27
CA ALA A 57 -1.33 -10.22 -6.99
C ALA A 57 -1.83 -9.08 -6.09
N ALA A 58 -1.05 -8.01 -5.95
CA ALA A 58 -1.44 -6.83 -5.18
C ALA A 58 -2.67 -6.12 -5.78
N ALA A 59 -2.75 -6.08 -7.12
CA ALA A 59 -3.90 -5.52 -7.82
C ALA A 59 -5.18 -6.31 -7.55
N ASP A 60 -5.11 -7.65 -7.57
CA ASP A 60 -6.26 -8.52 -7.28
C ASP A 60 -6.73 -8.37 -5.84
N ILE A 61 -5.80 -8.28 -4.89
CA ILE A 61 -6.13 -8.05 -3.47
C ILE A 61 -6.87 -6.73 -3.30
N LEU A 62 -6.39 -5.63 -3.88
CA LEU A 62 -7.07 -4.33 -3.80
C LEU A 62 -8.44 -4.35 -4.47
N GLN A 63 -8.55 -4.99 -5.62
CA GLN A 63 -9.82 -5.10 -6.32
C GLN A 63 -10.85 -5.87 -5.50
N ASN A 64 -10.44 -6.97 -4.88
CA ASN A 64 -11.32 -7.77 -4.02
C ASN A 64 -11.68 -7.01 -2.74
N TYR A 65 -10.72 -6.30 -2.15
CA TYR A 65 -10.94 -5.45 -0.99
C TYR A 65 -11.99 -4.37 -1.29
N GLY A 66 -11.88 -3.67 -2.40
CA GLY A 66 -12.84 -2.65 -2.82
C GLY A 66 -14.24 -3.19 -3.18
N LYS A 67 -14.37 -4.47 -3.58
CA LYS A 67 -15.66 -5.12 -3.88
C LYS A 67 -16.42 -5.61 -2.66
N GLY A 68 -15.85 -5.55 -1.47
CA GLY A 68 -16.48 -6.02 -0.24
C GLY A 68 -15.74 -7.22 0.36
N SER A 69 -14.48 -7.03 0.66
CA SER A 69 -13.69 -7.96 1.47
C SER A 69 -14.29 -8.10 2.87
N PHE A 70 -13.94 -9.17 3.53
CA PHE A 70 -14.30 -9.39 4.92
C PHE A 70 -13.14 -10.04 5.67
N GLY A 71 -13.18 -9.91 6.99
CA GLY A 71 -12.33 -10.63 7.91
C GLY A 71 -13.15 -11.25 9.03
N THR A 72 -12.45 -11.82 9.98
CA THR A 72 -13.01 -12.37 11.20
C THR A 72 -12.70 -11.45 12.37
N GLY A 73 -13.54 -11.44 13.38
CA GLY A 73 -13.29 -10.84 14.68
C GLY A 73 -13.96 -11.66 15.78
N PHE A 74 -13.62 -11.36 17.01
CA PHE A 74 -14.26 -12.04 18.15
C PHE A 74 -14.71 -11.05 19.22
N ALA A 75 -15.80 -11.38 19.89
CA ALA A 75 -16.39 -10.56 20.92
C ALA A 75 -15.55 -10.61 22.21
N TYR A 76 -15.20 -9.46 22.70
CA TYR A 76 -14.42 -9.22 23.90
C TYR A 76 -15.16 -8.24 24.81
N ARG A 77 -15.28 -8.56 26.10
CA ARG A 77 -15.83 -7.66 27.11
C ARG A 77 -14.69 -6.95 27.84
N ASP A 78 -14.61 -5.64 27.68
CA ASP A 78 -13.63 -4.83 28.39
C ASP A 78 -13.96 -4.83 29.90
N LYS A 79 -12.95 -5.17 30.71
CA LYS A 79 -13.08 -5.23 32.18
C LYS A 79 -13.18 -3.85 32.82
N ARG A 80 -12.81 -2.77 32.10
CA ARG A 80 -12.78 -1.40 32.62
C ARG A 80 -14.17 -0.74 32.59
N ASP A 81 -14.91 -0.92 31.51
CA ASP A 81 -16.22 -0.29 31.30
C ASP A 81 -17.37 -1.28 31.10
N GLY A 82 -17.06 -2.59 31.02
CA GLY A 82 -18.04 -3.64 30.81
C GLY A 82 -18.64 -3.70 29.40
N ARG A 83 -18.20 -2.86 28.47
CA ARG A 83 -18.70 -2.79 27.10
C ARG A 83 -18.18 -3.93 26.24
N LEU A 84 -18.94 -4.22 25.19
CA LEU A 84 -18.58 -5.19 24.18
C LEU A 84 -17.84 -4.54 23.04
N TYR A 85 -16.70 -5.14 22.69
CA TYR A 85 -15.89 -4.78 21.55
C TYR A 85 -15.65 -6.01 20.69
N ILE A 86 -15.38 -5.79 19.41
CA ILE A 86 -14.81 -6.80 18.53
C ILE A 86 -13.34 -6.52 18.37
N ILE A 87 -12.54 -7.54 18.62
CA ILE A 87 -11.11 -7.52 18.29
C ILE A 87 -10.93 -8.17 16.92
N THR A 88 -10.20 -7.50 16.03
CA THR A 88 -9.88 -7.96 14.68
C THR A 88 -8.50 -7.45 14.25
N ASN A 89 -8.07 -7.77 13.03
CA ASN A 89 -6.86 -7.16 12.49
C ASN A 89 -7.11 -5.73 11.98
N ARG A 90 -6.08 -4.89 12.07
CA ARG A 90 -6.07 -3.53 11.54
C ARG A 90 -6.27 -3.53 10.02
N HIS A 91 -5.57 -4.41 9.27
CA HIS A 91 -5.67 -4.47 7.81
C HIS A 91 -7.08 -4.81 7.31
N VAL A 92 -7.92 -5.46 8.13
CA VAL A 92 -9.34 -5.72 7.79
C VAL A 92 -10.14 -4.41 7.75
N VAL A 93 -9.79 -3.43 8.58
CA VAL A 93 -10.60 -2.21 8.81
C VAL A 93 -9.88 -0.91 8.46
N GLU A 94 -8.61 -0.94 8.05
CA GLU A 94 -7.74 0.25 8.01
C GLU A 94 -8.24 1.39 7.13
N GLN A 95 -9.02 1.11 6.07
CA GLN A 95 -9.58 2.13 5.19
C GLN A 95 -11.04 2.49 5.53
N ALA A 96 -11.59 1.90 6.60
CA ALA A 96 -12.98 2.09 7.01
C ALA A 96 -13.05 2.79 8.38
N GLU A 97 -14.00 3.69 8.56
CA GLU A 97 -14.32 4.26 9.88
C GLU A 97 -15.37 3.44 10.62
N THR A 98 -16.22 2.77 9.86
CA THR A 98 -17.26 1.89 10.39
C THR A 98 -17.23 0.56 9.66
N VAL A 99 -17.73 -0.45 10.31
CA VAL A 99 -17.84 -1.80 9.78
C VAL A 99 -19.22 -2.38 10.10
N ASP A 100 -19.66 -3.37 9.31
CA ASP A 100 -20.77 -4.22 9.68
C ASP A 100 -20.23 -5.48 10.35
N VAL A 101 -20.81 -5.84 11.50
CA VAL A 101 -20.42 -6.99 12.30
C VAL A 101 -21.56 -8.00 12.28
N GLU A 102 -21.31 -9.18 11.71
CA GLU A 102 -22.31 -10.24 11.54
C GLU A 102 -21.94 -11.46 12.40
N PHE A 103 -22.84 -11.85 13.30
CA PHE A 103 -22.74 -13.07 14.10
C PHE A 103 -23.63 -14.16 13.56
N SER A 104 -23.12 -15.39 13.53
CA SER A 104 -23.93 -16.58 13.28
C SER A 104 -24.57 -17.05 14.57
N LEU A 105 -25.90 -17.14 14.60
CA LEU A 105 -26.67 -17.57 15.75
C LEU A 105 -27.23 -19.01 15.54
N PRO A 106 -27.72 -19.67 16.60
CA PRO A 106 -28.34 -20.98 16.47
C PRO A 106 -29.48 -21.02 15.44
N GLY A 107 -29.68 -22.18 14.84
CA GLY A 107 -30.76 -22.37 13.86
C GLY A 107 -30.53 -21.72 12.50
N ASN A 108 -29.28 -21.53 12.09
CA ASN A 108 -28.88 -20.87 10.84
C ASN A 108 -29.39 -19.43 10.69
N SER A 109 -29.66 -18.75 11.79
CA SER A 109 -29.92 -17.32 11.82
C SER A 109 -28.65 -16.51 11.92
N SER A 110 -28.69 -15.23 11.53
CA SER A 110 -27.59 -14.28 11.73
C SER A 110 -28.11 -12.99 12.35
N LYS A 111 -27.24 -12.30 13.06
CA LYS A 111 -27.50 -10.96 13.59
C LYS A 111 -26.39 -10.02 13.13
N THR A 112 -26.77 -8.98 12.39
CA THR A 112 -25.85 -7.97 11.88
C THR A 112 -26.02 -6.67 12.64
N PHE A 113 -24.91 -6.12 13.11
CA PHE A 113 -24.80 -4.77 13.65
C PHE A 113 -24.14 -3.91 12.57
N ALA A 114 -24.90 -3.00 11.98
CA ALA A 114 -24.42 -2.14 10.92
C ALA A 114 -23.70 -0.91 11.48
N THR A 115 -22.76 -0.37 10.72
CA THR A 115 -22.05 0.90 10.99
C THR A 115 -21.40 0.98 12.37
N CYS A 116 -20.88 -0.14 12.87
CA CYS A 116 -20.11 -0.17 14.11
C CYS A 116 -18.80 0.63 13.95
N PRO A 117 -18.50 1.60 14.82
CA PRO A 117 -17.31 2.42 14.68
C PRO A 117 -16.04 1.66 15.04
N VAL A 118 -14.98 1.87 14.27
CA VAL A 118 -13.62 1.47 14.63
C VAL A 118 -13.08 2.49 15.63
N VAL A 119 -12.91 2.08 16.89
CA VAL A 119 -12.60 2.99 18.00
C VAL A 119 -11.15 2.97 18.44
N GLY A 120 -10.38 2.01 17.98
CA GLY A 120 -8.96 1.93 18.28
C GLY A 120 -8.20 1.02 17.33
N VAL A 121 -6.96 1.40 17.05
CA VAL A 121 -6.00 0.58 16.32
C VAL A 121 -4.67 0.63 17.04
N HIS A 122 -3.96 -0.50 17.06
CA HIS A 122 -2.62 -0.55 17.60
C HIS A 122 -1.61 0.11 16.64
N ASP A 123 -0.64 0.83 17.17
CA ASP A 123 0.36 1.54 16.35
C ASP A 123 1.35 0.57 15.66
N ASP A 124 1.75 -0.49 16.35
CA ASP A 124 2.77 -1.42 15.89
C ASP A 124 2.19 -2.75 15.40
N PHE A 125 1.28 -3.34 16.16
CA PHE A 125 0.65 -4.60 15.79
C PHE A 125 -0.56 -4.41 14.89
N ASP A 126 -0.86 -5.41 14.10
CA ASP A 126 -2.00 -5.48 13.19
C ASP A 126 -3.29 -5.82 13.94
N VAL A 127 -3.71 -4.94 14.87
CA VAL A 127 -4.88 -5.13 15.75
C VAL A 127 -5.77 -3.90 15.77
N ALA A 128 -7.08 -4.11 15.75
CA ALA A 128 -8.11 -3.08 15.83
C ALA A 128 -9.24 -3.46 16.77
N PHE A 129 -9.91 -2.45 17.32
CA PHE A 129 -11.10 -2.54 18.17
C PHE A 129 -12.30 -1.87 17.50
N ILE A 130 -13.43 -2.57 17.52
CA ILE A 130 -14.71 -2.09 17.00
C ILE A 130 -15.68 -2.04 18.18
N ALA A 131 -16.34 -0.92 18.39
CA ALA A 131 -17.37 -0.82 19.44
C ALA A 131 -18.69 -1.38 18.93
N LEU A 132 -19.31 -2.24 19.74
CA LEU A 132 -20.69 -2.67 19.54
C LEU A 132 -21.67 -1.75 20.27
N PRO A 133 -22.94 -1.69 19.85
CA PRO A 133 -23.99 -1.00 20.60
C PRO A 133 -24.11 -1.53 22.05
N GLU A 134 -24.48 -0.68 22.99
CA GLU A 134 -24.49 -1.02 24.43
C GLU A 134 -25.43 -2.17 24.81
N GLU A 135 -26.53 -2.34 24.10
CA GLU A 135 -27.58 -3.34 24.39
C GLU A 135 -27.41 -4.65 23.62
N VAL A 136 -26.19 -5.19 23.60
CA VAL A 136 -25.90 -6.43 22.85
C VAL A 136 -25.61 -7.58 23.80
N ASN A 137 -26.42 -8.63 23.74
CA ASN A 137 -26.15 -9.89 24.44
C ASN A 137 -25.54 -10.91 23.47
N ILE A 138 -24.22 -10.91 23.37
CA ILE A 138 -23.41 -11.85 22.59
C ILE A 138 -22.43 -12.53 23.55
N PRO A 139 -22.22 -13.86 23.46
CA PRO A 139 -21.17 -14.53 24.20
C PRO A 139 -19.79 -13.93 23.89
N THR A 140 -18.91 -13.87 24.87
CA THR A 140 -17.57 -13.30 24.72
C THR A 140 -16.50 -14.34 24.94
N LEU A 141 -15.31 -14.12 24.40
CA LEU A 141 -14.15 -14.94 24.67
C LEU A 141 -13.25 -14.31 25.73
N ASP A 142 -12.77 -15.15 26.62
CA ASP A 142 -11.79 -14.75 27.62
C ASP A 142 -10.38 -14.71 27.02
N ILE A 143 -9.65 -13.64 27.30
CA ILE A 143 -8.22 -13.54 27.01
C ILE A 143 -7.45 -14.10 28.20
N THR A 144 -6.47 -14.95 27.96
CA THR A 144 -5.71 -15.62 29.02
C THR A 144 -4.22 -15.23 29.00
N ASP A 145 -3.65 -15.12 30.18
CA ASP A 145 -2.22 -14.90 30.40
C ASP A 145 -1.41 -16.21 30.39
N LYS A 146 -2.04 -17.36 30.09
CA LYS A 146 -1.34 -18.64 30.03
C LYS A 146 -0.27 -18.58 28.94
N SER A 147 0.97 -18.86 29.32
CA SER A 147 2.07 -18.95 28.37
C SER A 147 1.90 -20.19 27.49
N ILE A 148 2.17 -20.01 26.22
CA ILE A 148 2.23 -21.08 25.22
C ILE A 148 3.68 -21.36 24.86
N THR A 149 3.99 -22.62 24.58
CA THR A 149 5.33 -23.08 24.16
C THR A 149 5.21 -23.87 22.88
N ASP A 150 6.34 -24.15 22.24
CA ASP A 150 6.38 -25.04 21.08
C ASP A 150 5.75 -26.41 21.41
N GLY A 151 4.91 -26.88 20.48
CA GLY A 151 4.13 -28.11 20.66
C GLY A 151 2.78 -27.89 21.38
N THR A 152 2.48 -26.73 21.94
CA THR A 152 1.17 -26.47 22.56
C THR A 152 0.05 -26.67 21.55
N PRO A 153 -0.99 -27.49 21.81
CA PRO A 153 -2.17 -27.60 20.96
C PRO A 153 -2.95 -26.30 20.91
N VAL A 154 -3.24 -25.83 19.70
CA VAL A 154 -3.99 -24.58 19.46
C VAL A 154 -5.09 -24.79 18.44
N PHE A 155 -6.07 -23.88 18.45
CA PHE A 155 -7.19 -23.88 17.54
C PHE A 155 -7.30 -22.50 16.89
N SER A 156 -7.50 -22.48 15.57
CA SER A 156 -7.86 -21.28 14.82
C SER A 156 -9.35 -21.32 14.54
N ALA A 157 -10.07 -20.26 14.91
CA ALA A 157 -11.51 -20.17 14.66
C ALA A 157 -11.84 -18.90 13.84
N GLY A 158 -12.76 -19.02 12.88
CA GLY A 158 -13.10 -17.90 12.03
C GLY A 158 -14.01 -18.25 10.86
N PHE A 159 -14.05 -17.31 9.92
CA PHE A 159 -14.87 -17.40 8.71
C PHE A 159 -14.02 -17.22 7.45
N PRO A 160 -13.16 -18.21 7.11
CA PRO A 160 -12.44 -18.13 5.83
C PRO A 160 -13.40 -18.10 4.65
N ALA A 161 -12.93 -17.56 3.52
CA ALA A 161 -13.67 -17.57 2.27
C ALA A 161 -13.71 -18.98 1.68
N LEU A 162 -14.92 -19.48 1.47
CA LEU A 162 -15.17 -20.67 0.65
C LEU A 162 -15.86 -20.21 -0.65
N GLY A 163 -15.06 -20.12 -1.72
CA GLY A 163 -15.43 -19.29 -2.87
C GLY A 163 -15.46 -17.82 -2.45
N ASP A 164 -16.57 -17.13 -2.72
CA ASP A 164 -16.75 -15.70 -2.38
C ASP A 164 -17.52 -15.48 -1.06
N LYS A 165 -17.78 -16.54 -0.29
CA LYS A 165 -18.63 -16.47 0.91
C LYS A 165 -17.88 -16.88 2.17
N PRO A 166 -18.11 -16.18 3.31
CA PRO A 166 -17.58 -16.61 4.59
C PRO A 166 -18.15 -17.95 5.01
N SER A 167 -17.32 -18.86 5.47
CA SER A 167 -17.71 -20.18 5.95
C SER A 167 -17.09 -20.46 7.30
N TRP A 168 -17.88 -20.91 8.28
CA TRP A 168 -17.37 -21.24 9.60
C TRP A 168 -16.31 -22.34 9.56
N GLN A 169 -15.19 -22.12 10.26
CA GLN A 169 -14.12 -23.08 10.43
C GLN A 169 -13.54 -23.03 11.83
N LEU A 170 -13.31 -24.22 12.39
CA LEU A 170 -12.53 -24.44 13.59
C LEU A 170 -11.43 -25.46 13.25
N GLY A 171 -10.21 -24.97 13.08
CA GLY A 171 -9.03 -25.78 12.73
C GLY A 171 -8.15 -26.03 13.94
N GLN A 172 -7.66 -27.26 14.10
CA GLN A 172 -6.69 -27.62 15.15
C GLN A 172 -5.27 -27.68 14.58
N GLY A 173 -4.30 -27.29 15.39
CA GLY A 173 -2.88 -27.38 15.10
C GLY A 173 -2.04 -27.32 16.36
N ILE A 174 -0.76 -27.04 16.20
CA ILE A 174 0.18 -26.83 17.29
C ILE A 174 0.97 -25.54 17.10
N VAL A 175 1.48 -24.98 18.16
CA VAL A 175 2.50 -23.92 18.11
C VAL A 175 3.78 -24.51 17.56
N SER A 176 4.29 -23.97 16.46
CA SER A 176 5.57 -24.37 15.84
C SER A 176 6.74 -23.54 16.38
N ASN A 177 6.48 -22.27 16.72
CA ASN A 177 7.44 -21.35 17.32
C ASN A 177 6.68 -20.28 18.11
N ALA A 178 6.80 -20.32 19.43
CA ALA A 178 6.11 -19.40 20.33
C ALA A 178 6.70 -17.97 20.35
N SER A 179 7.88 -17.76 19.77
CA SER A 179 8.61 -16.48 19.76
C SER A 179 9.18 -16.18 18.38
N ALA A 180 8.42 -16.39 17.33
CA ALA A 180 8.81 -16.03 15.97
C ALA A 180 8.97 -14.51 15.83
N GLN A 181 9.98 -14.09 15.05
CA GLN A 181 10.21 -12.68 14.74
C GLN A 181 10.39 -12.54 13.22
N ILE A 182 9.43 -11.90 12.56
CA ILE A 182 9.46 -11.74 11.12
C ILE A 182 9.30 -10.26 10.80
N LYS A 183 10.44 -9.58 10.59
CA LYS A 183 10.51 -8.13 10.35
C LYS A 183 9.66 -7.66 9.17
N SER A 184 9.53 -8.48 8.12
CA SER A 184 8.68 -8.15 6.96
C SER A 184 7.20 -8.07 7.30
N LEU A 185 6.74 -8.81 8.31
CA LEU A 185 5.35 -8.78 8.78
C LEU A 185 5.08 -7.70 9.84
N THR A 186 6.13 -7.11 10.40
CA THR A 186 6.06 -6.17 11.51
C THR A 186 6.68 -4.81 11.20
N ASN A 187 6.69 -4.42 9.92
CA ASN A 187 7.22 -3.14 9.44
C ASN A 187 8.68 -2.88 9.82
N GLY A 188 9.50 -3.92 9.78
CA GLY A 188 10.92 -3.85 10.13
C GLY A 188 11.22 -3.89 11.63
N LYS A 189 10.20 -3.99 12.49
CA LYS A 189 10.35 -4.09 13.95
C LYS A 189 10.52 -5.55 14.39
N GLU A 190 11.24 -5.75 15.47
CA GLU A 190 11.37 -7.06 16.12
C GLU A 190 10.23 -7.27 17.10
N LEU A 191 9.06 -7.59 16.59
CA LEU A 191 7.87 -7.85 17.40
C LEU A 191 7.62 -9.36 17.52
N PRO A 192 7.19 -9.86 18.69
CA PRO A 192 6.90 -11.26 18.88
C PRO A 192 5.66 -11.70 18.09
N LEU A 193 5.76 -12.85 17.45
CA LEU A 193 4.65 -13.53 16.78
C LEU A 193 4.62 -14.99 17.22
N VAL A 194 3.46 -15.61 17.15
CA VAL A 194 3.28 -17.06 17.33
C VAL A 194 3.15 -17.70 15.95
N GLN A 195 4.08 -18.58 15.61
CA GLN A 195 3.94 -19.43 14.43
C GLN A 195 3.21 -20.72 14.81
N HIS A 196 2.21 -21.12 14.02
CA HIS A 196 1.39 -22.31 14.29
C HIS A 196 0.94 -23.02 13.02
N THR A 197 0.45 -24.26 13.17
CA THR A 197 -0.02 -25.10 12.07
C THR A 197 -1.54 -25.17 11.93
N ALA A 198 -2.30 -24.58 12.86
CA ALA A 198 -3.75 -24.50 12.74
C ALA A 198 -4.11 -23.69 11.48
N GLN A 199 -5.06 -24.20 10.69
CA GLN A 199 -5.36 -23.64 9.37
C GLN A 199 -5.87 -22.19 9.44
N VAL A 200 -5.28 -21.35 8.61
CA VAL A 200 -5.68 -19.94 8.40
C VAL A 200 -5.74 -19.68 6.89
N ASP A 201 -6.85 -19.17 6.40
CA ASP A 201 -7.07 -18.81 5.01
C ASP A 201 -7.63 -17.39 4.89
N ALA A 202 -7.72 -16.86 3.66
CA ALA A 202 -8.27 -15.53 3.41
C ALA A 202 -9.66 -15.39 4.04
N GLY A 203 -9.88 -14.34 4.85
CA GLY A 203 -11.09 -14.17 5.66
C GLY A 203 -10.95 -14.61 7.12
N SER A 204 -9.96 -15.45 7.47
CA SER A 204 -9.68 -15.82 8.87
C SER A 204 -8.94 -14.72 9.64
N SER A 205 -8.41 -13.71 8.97
CA SER A 205 -7.68 -12.58 9.56
C SER A 205 -8.50 -11.90 10.65
N GLY A 206 -7.93 -11.72 11.85
CA GLY A 206 -8.59 -11.16 13.02
C GLY A 206 -9.31 -12.19 13.89
N GLY A 207 -9.43 -13.43 13.45
CA GLY A 207 -9.99 -14.53 14.25
C GLY A 207 -9.05 -14.93 15.38
N PRO A 208 -9.58 -15.49 16.49
CA PRO A 208 -8.79 -15.88 17.62
C PRO A 208 -7.93 -17.14 17.37
N LEU A 209 -6.71 -17.12 17.90
CA LEU A 209 -5.94 -18.32 18.19
C LEU A 209 -6.24 -18.73 19.62
N LEU A 210 -6.68 -19.97 19.82
CA LEU A 210 -7.29 -20.44 21.04
C LEU A 210 -6.52 -21.62 21.65
N ILE A 211 -6.56 -21.74 22.97
CA ILE A 211 -6.26 -22.97 23.71
C ILE A 211 -7.51 -23.47 24.41
N ARG A 212 -7.57 -24.77 24.72
CA ARG A 212 -8.61 -25.30 25.61
C ARG A 212 -8.42 -24.76 27.02
N ASP A 213 -9.51 -24.28 27.60
CA ASP A 213 -9.59 -23.83 28.98
C ASP A 213 -10.96 -24.17 29.55
N GLU A 214 -10.99 -25.16 30.47
CA GLU A 214 -12.22 -25.61 31.10
C GLU A 214 -12.86 -24.54 32.00
N ASN A 215 -12.09 -23.53 32.42
CA ASN A 215 -12.60 -22.43 33.24
C ASN A 215 -13.21 -21.30 32.39
N ALA A 216 -12.94 -21.27 31.08
CA ALA A 216 -13.54 -20.30 30.18
C ALA A 216 -14.96 -20.68 29.77
N ALA A 217 -15.86 -19.69 29.69
CA ALA A 217 -17.29 -19.92 29.41
C ALA A 217 -17.54 -20.68 28.08
N ALA A 218 -16.72 -20.45 27.07
CA ALA A 218 -16.77 -21.16 25.78
C ALA A 218 -15.90 -22.43 25.72
N GLY A 219 -15.27 -22.84 26.83
CA GLY A 219 -14.33 -23.97 26.88
C GLY A 219 -12.99 -23.69 26.17
N PHE A 220 -12.76 -22.43 25.75
CA PHE A 220 -11.59 -21.95 25.06
C PHE A 220 -11.22 -20.56 25.55
N ALA A 221 -9.92 -20.28 25.58
CA ALA A 221 -9.38 -18.95 25.86
C ALA A 221 -8.48 -18.46 24.75
N VAL A 222 -8.46 -17.16 24.49
CA VAL A 222 -7.68 -16.53 23.43
C VAL A 222 -6.24 -16.34 23.90
N VAL A 223 -5.29 -16.83 23.11
CA VAL A 223 -3.84 -16.65 23.29
C VAL A 223 -3.21 -15.81 22.19
N GLY A 224 -3.91 -15.59 21.07
CA GLY A 224 -3.42 -14.80 19.95
C GLY A 224 -4.53 -14.38 18.98
N ILE A 225 -4.16 -13.54 18.02
CA ILE A 225 -5.02 -13.04 16.95
C ILE A 225 -4.38 -13.47 15.64
N ASN A 226 -5.05 -14.33 14.87
CA ASN A 226 -4.56 -14.80 13.56
C ASN A 226 -4.41 -13.62 12.61
N THR A 227 -3.31 -13.55 11.88
CA THR A 227 -3.04 -12.40 11.02
C THR A 227 -2.47 -12.75 9.65
N TRP A 228 -1.40 -13.52 9.54
CA TRP A 228 -0.74 -13.82 8.29
C TRP A 228 -0.53 -15.32 8.07
N LYS A 229 -0.45 -15.68 6.79
CA LYS A 229 -0.06 -17.00 6.30
C LYS A 229 1.14 -16.84 5.37
N ALA A 230 2.14 -17.69 5.50
CA ALA A 230 3.24 -17.70 4.55
C ALA A 230 2.74 -18.20 3.18
N SER A 231 3.04 -17.44 2.12
CA SER A 231 2.60 -17.78 0.76
C SER A 231 3.41 -18.90 0.12
N ASP A 232 4.62 -19.12 0.61
CA ASP A 232 5.63 -20.07 0.09
C ASP A 232 5.76 -21.34 0.92
N ARG A 233 4.98 -21.48 2.01
CA ARG A 233 5.01 -22.63 2.93
C ARG A 233 3.62 -23.04 3.38
N GLU A 234 3.34 -24.31 3.29
CA GLU A 234 2.13 -24.90 3.87
C GLU A 234 2.23 -24.96 5.40
N ASN A 235 1.08 -24.87 6.07
CA ASN A 235 0.95 -24.98 7.52
C ASN A 235 1.87 -24.01 8.31
N THR A 236 2.15 -22.85 7.72
CA THR A 236 2.95 -21.81 8.35
C THR A 236 2.12 -20.56 8.49
N ASN A 237 1.47 -20.43 9.64
CA ASN A 237 0.56 -19.34 9.95
C ASN A 237 1.07 -18.58 11.16
N PHE A 238 0.70 -17.29 11.27
CA PHE A 238 1.17 -16.40 12.30
C PHE A 238 0.00 -15.74 13.03
N ALA A 239 0.14 -15.63 14.34
CA ALA A 239 -0.78 -14.89 15.19
C ALA A 239 -0.01 -13.87 16.05
N ILE A 240 -0.65 -12.77 16.36
CA ILE A 240 -0.16 -11.79 17.32
C ILE A 240 -0.51 -12.30 18.71
N PRO A 241 0.47 -12.56 19.59
CA PRO A 241 0.20 -13.06 20.95
C PRO A 241 -0.49 -11.97 21.76
N VAL A 242 -1.52 -12.33 22.53
CA VAL A 242 -2.30 -11.37 23.32
C VAL A 242 -1.46 -10.64 24.37
N HIS A 243 -0.44 -11.26 24.94
CA HIS A 243 0.46 -10.61 25.90
C HIS A 243 1.28 -9.47 25.27
N ALA A 244 1.50 -9.49 23.94
CA ALA A 244 2.23 -8.42 23.24
C ALA A 244 1.39 -7.14 23.06
N ILE A 245 0.08 -7.25 23.20
CA ILE A 245 -0.86 -6.10 23.14
C ILE A 245 -1.50 -5.78 24.50
N ASP A 246 -0.97 -6.32 25.59
CA ASP A 246 -1.55 -6.18 26.93
C ASP A 246 -1.62 -4.70 27.37
N ASP A 247 -0.59 -3.91 27.07
CA ASP A 247 -0.61 -2.46 27.32
C ASP A 247 -1.69 -1.75 26.50
N PHE A 248 -1.94 -2.19 25.28
CA PHE A 248 -3.00 -1.65 24.44
C PHE A 248 -4.39 -2.02 24.98
N LEU A 249 -4.57 -3.27 25.42
CA LEU A 249 -5.80 -3.74 26.06
C LEU A 249 -6.13 -2.95 27.34
N LYS A 250 -5.11 -2.49 28.06
CA LYS A 250 -5.28 -1.73 29.30
C LYS A 250 -5.46 -0.22 29.10
N ASN A 251 -4.87 0.33 28.03
CA ASN A 251 -4.67 1.78 27.91
C ASN A 251 -5.37 2.44 26.71
N TYR A 252 -6.00 1.68 25.77
CA TYR A 252 -6.76 2.34 24.73
C TYR A 252 -7.97 3.07 25.29
N SER A 253 -8.35 4.19 24.68
CA SER A 253 -9.50 4.96 25.16
C SER A 253 -10.81 4.30 24.72
N THR A 254 -11.70 4.06 25.66
CA THR A 254 -13.07 3.61 25.40
C THR A 254 -14.03 4.77 25.10
N ASP A 255 -13.59 6.00 25.38
CA ASP A 255 -14.31 7.23 25.07
C ASP A 255 -13.57 8.05 24.00
N PRO A 256 -13.96 7.98 22.72
CA PRO A 256 -13.34 8.76 21.66
C PRO A 256 -13.41 10.28 21.88
N GLN A 257 -14.38 10.79 22.62
CA GLN A 257 -14.51 12.22 22.89
C GLN A 257 -13.38 12.73 23.79
N SER A 258 -12.91 11.91 24.72
CA SER A 258 -11.79 12.25 25.61
C SER A 258 -10.48 12.52 24.86
N LEU A 259 -10.37 12.02 23.64
CA LEU A 259 -9.19 12.19 22.77
C LEU A 259 -9.23 13.48 21.95
N LEU A 260 -10.38 14.18 21.88
CA LEU A 260 -10.56 15.40 21.11
C LEU A 260 -10.07 16.64 21.87
N THR A 261 -8.83 16.59 22.36
CA THR A 261 -8.22 17.65 23.16
C THR A 261 -6.93 18.17 22.53
N ARG A 262 -6.59 19.42 22.82
CA ARG A 262 -5.30 20.01 22.41
C ARG A 262 -4.11 19.23 22.98
N THR A 263 -4.24 18.69 24.18
CA THR A 263 -3.21 17.90 24.85
C THR A 263 -2.90 16.64 24.03
N GLU A 264 -3.92 15.91 23.59
CA GLU A 264 -3.74 14.70 22.78
C GLU A 264 -3.11 15.00 21.41
N VAL A 265 -3.54 16.09 20.76
CA VAL A 265 -2.88 16.54 19.50
C VAL A 265 -1.42 16.91 19.76
N THR A 266 -1.13 17.64 20.85
CA THR A 266 0.25 18.03 21.20
C THR A 266 1.13 16.81 21.45
N ASN A 267 0.65 15.84 22.22
CA ASN A 267 1.36 14.61 22.52
C ASN A 267 1.67 13.84 21.24
N ARG A 268 0.66 13.70 20.37
CA ARG A 268 0.80 12.95 19.12
C ARG A 268 1.71 13.65 18.11
N ALA A 269 1.57 14.97 17.95
CA ALA A 269 2.40 15.78 17.06
C ALA A 269 3.88 15.82 17.50
N SER A 270 4.11 15.91 18.80
CA SER A 270 5.47 15.87 19.37
C SER A 270 6.09 14.49 19.22
N ALA A 271 5.32 13.43 19.42
CA ALA A 271 5.77 12.04 19.23
C ALA A 271 6.11 11.76 17.75
N MET A 272 5.31 12.26 16.80
CA MET A 272 5.61 12.17 15.36
C MET A 272 6.94 12.84 15.01
N LEU A 273 7.19 14.05 15.51
CA LEU A 273 8.46 14.74 15.27
C LEU A 273 9.66 13.93 15.76
N LYS A 274 9.54 13.33 16.96
CA LYS A 274 10.58 12.44 17.50
C LYS A 274 10.76 11.19 16.64
N ALA A 275 9.66 10.59 16.18
CA ALA A 275 9.68 9.43 15.29
C ALA A 275 10.37 9.75 13.95
N ALA A 276 10.12 10.93 13.38
CA ALA A 276 10.73 11.38 12.14
C ALA A 276 12.25 11.59 12.23
N GLN A 277 12.79 11.75 13.42
CA GLN A 277 14.24 11.79 13.65
C GLN A 277 14.87 10.39 13.73
N SER A 278 14.08 9.34 13.84
CA SER A 278 14.54 7.96 13.96
C SER A 278 14.49 7.23 12.62
N SER A 279 13.30 6.98 12.08
CA SER A 279 13.15 6.24 10.82
C SER A 279 11.74 6.42 10.25
N TYR A 280 11.56 6.09 8.96
CA TYR A 280 10.24 6.10 8.34
C TYR A 280 9.30 5.06 8.97
N GLN A 281 9.82 3.91 9.43
CA GLN A 281 9.03 2.90 10.14
C GLN A 281 8.40 3.47 11.42
N ALA A 282 9.15 4.31 12.14
CA ALA A 282 8.64 4.97 13.34
C ALA A 282 7.56 6.03 13.01
N VAL A 283 7.57 6.60 11.81
CA VAL A 283 6.57 7.58 11.34
C VAL A 283 5.25 6.92 10.89
N MET A 284 5.29 5.67 10.41
CA MET A 284 4.12 4.98 9.86
C MET A 284 2.86 5.03 10.73
N PRO A 285 2.92 4.86 12.06
CA PRO A 285 1.74 4.95 12.93
C PRO A 285 1.05 6.32 12.96
N PHE A 286 1.72 7.34 12.48
CA PHE A 286 1.20 8.71 12.48
C PHE A 286 0.53 9.10 11.16
N VAL A 287 0.67 8.31 10.10
CA VAL A 287 0.09 8.61 8.78
C VAL A 287 -1.37 8.22 8.75
N SER A 288 -2.23 9.12 8.29
CA SER A 288 -3.66 8.88 8.13
C SER A 288 -3.95 7.83 7.05
N TYR A 289 -4.87 6.91 7.32
CA TYR A 289 -5.37 5.95 6.33
C TYR A 289 -6.22 6.63 5.26
N ARG A 290 -7.00 7.65 5.61
CA ARG A 290 -7.72 8.49 4.65
C ARG A 290 -6.78 9.16 3.67
N TYR A 291 -5.61 9.52 4.14
CA TYR A 291 -4.61 10.09 3.27
C TYR A 291 -4.18 9.11 2.19
N VAL A 292 -3.94 7.86 2.57
CA VAL A 292 -3.61 6.80 1.60
C VAL A 292 -4.71 6.66 0.56
N SER A 293 -5.98 6.68 0.95
CA SER A 293 -7.12 6.58 0.03
C SER A 293 -7.36 7.83 -0.84
N ASN A 294 -6.77 8.97 -0.51
CA ASN A 294 -6.86 10.19 -1.30
C ASN A 294 -5.71 10.37 -2.31
N ILE A 295 -4.77 9.43 -2.34
CA ILE A 295 -3.67 9.46 -3.31
C ILE A 295 -4.20 8.98 -4.65
N SER A 296 -4.13 9.83 -5.68
CA SER A 296 -4.40 9.38 -7.04
C SER A 296 -3.33 8.39 -7.51
N ALA A 297 -3.68 7.53 -8.45
CA ALA A 297 -2.74 6.61 -9.08
C ALA A 297 -1.48 7.32 -9.63
N ASN A 298 -1.65 8.55 -10.11
CA ASN A 298 -0.55 9.39 -10.57
C ASN A 298 0.40 9.81 -9.43
N THR A 299 -0.15 10.04 -8.24
CA THR A 299 0.65 10.39 -7.05
C THR A 299 1.44 9.20 -6.53
N PHE A 300 0.98 7.97 -6.80
CA PHE A 300 1.72 6.77 -6.46
C PHE A 300 3.10 6.72 -7.13
N TYR A 301 3.18 6.99 -8.44
CA TYR A 301 4.47 7.06 -9.14
C TYR A 301 5.36 8.18 -8.61
N ASP A 302 4.76 9.31 -8.23
CA ASP A 302 5.50 10.40 -7.58
C ASP A 302 6.07 9.96 -6.23
N LEU A 303 5.34 9.15 -5.48
CA LEU A 303 5.81 8.60 -4.20
C LEU A 303 6.98 7.64 -4.38
N VAL A 304 6.86 6.67 -5.30
CA VAL A 304 7.96 5.72 -5.60
C VAL A 304 9.21 6.46 -6.04
N ASN A 305 9.05 7.48 -6.89
CA ASN A 305 10.16 8.28 -7.40
C ASN A 305 10.74 9.25 -6.36
N ALA A 306 9.96 9.64 -5.35
CA ALA A 306 10.38 10.54 -4.28
C ALA A 306 10.94 9.80 -3.05
N ALA A 307 10.65 8.52 -2.90
CA ALA A 307 11.10 7.71 -1.77
C ALA A 307 12.61 7.44 -1.82
N SER A 308 13.22 7.21 -0.67
CA SER A 308 14.60 6.71 -0.58
C SER A 308 14.71 5.30 -1.18
N ASP A 309 15.92 4.88 -1.54
CA ASP A 309 16.14 3.54 -2.10
C ASP A 309 15.62 2.44 -1.17
N ALA A 310 15.91 2.55 0.13
CA ALA A 310 15.44 1.60 1.13
C ALA A 310 13.91 1.56 1.24
N ALA A 311 13.25 2.72 1.18
CA ALA A 311 11.79 2.77 1.20
C ALA A 311 11.20 2.24 -0.10
N THR A 312 11.83 2.50 -1.25
CA THR A 312 11.41 1.98 -2.56
C THR A 312 11.47 0.45 -2.60
N ASP A 313 12.54 -0.14 -2.09
CA ASP A 313 12.69 -1.60 -2.02
C ASP A 313 11.66 -2.22 -1.07
N ALA A 314 11.41 -1.59 0.08
CA ALA A 314 10.36 -2.02 1.00
C ALA A 314 8.96 -1.91 0.40
N MET A 315 8.66 -0.84 -0.35
CA MET A 315 7.39 -0.68 -1.07
C MET A 315 7.17 -1.80 -2.09
N LYS A 316 8.19 -2.11 -2.91
CA LYS A 316 8.13 -3.21 -3.88
C LYS A 316 7.88 -4.54 -3.20
N SER A 317 8.62 -4.83 -2.13
CA SER A 317 8.43 -6.04 -1.33
C SER A 317 6.99 -6.16 -0.80
N CYS A 318 6.40 -5.06 -0.33
CA CYS A 318 4.99 -5.06 0.09
C CYS A 318 4.03 -5.37 -1.06
N PHE A 319 4.27 -4.84 -2.27
CA PHE A 319 3.44 -5.15 -3.43
C PHE A 319 3.56 -6.61 -3.87
N GLU A 320 4.76 -7.16 -3.86
CA GLU A 320 5.02 -8.58 -4.15
C GLU A 320 4.37 -9.51 -3.12
N GLN A 321 4.33 -9.08 -1.85
CA GLN A 321 3.71 -9.82 -0.75
C GLN A 321 2.19 -9.60 -0.63
N GLY A 322 1.57 -8.83 -1.53
CA GLY A 322 0.14 -8.55 -1.49
C GLY A 322 -0.29 -7.59 -0.38
N GLN A 323 0.59 -6.67 0.03
CA GLN A 323 0.32 -5.62 1.02
C GLN A 323 0.38 -4.21 0.39
N PRO A 324 -0.46 -3.91 -0.61
CA PRO A 324 -0.30 -2.69 -1.41
C PRO A 324 -0.51 -1.40 -0.63
N LEU A 325 -1.44 -1.37 0.32
CA LEU A 325 -1.72 -0.19 1.13
C LEU A 325 -0.56 0.12 2.10
N GLU A 326 0.07 -0.93 2.62
CA GLU A 326 1.25 -0.79 3.46
C GLU A 326 2.44 -0.22 2.67
N GLY A 327 2.63 -0.67 1.44
CA GLY A 327 3.64 -0.10 0.54
C GLY A 327 3.48 1.41 0.35
N ILE A 328 2.26 1.90 0.13
CA ILE A 328 2.00 3.34 0.04
C ILE A 328 2.33 4.05 1.35
N ARG A 329 1.94 3.49 2.49
CA ARG A 329 2.23 4.08 3.80
C ARG A 329 3.73 4.20 4.05
N ILE A 330 4.53 3.22 3.61
CA ILE A 330 5.99 3.30 3.66
C ILE A 330 6.49 4.52 2.89
N GLY A 331 6.08 4.68 1.64
CA GLY A 331 6.50 5.82 0.80
C GLY A 331 6.14 7.18 1.40
N LEU A 332 4.92 7.32 1.92
CA LEU A 332 4.46 8.53 2.60
C LEU A 332 5.27 8.81 3.86
N SER A 333 5.50 7.79 4.66
CA SER A 333 6.24 7.91 5.92
C SER A 333 7.70 8.29 5.68
N ASP A 334 8.33 7.78 4.62
CA ASP A 334 9.69 8.15 4.22
C ASP A 334 9.77 9.63 3.82
N ILE A 335 8.80 10.13 3.05
CA ILE A 335 8.76 11.54 2.67
C ILE A 335 8.61 12.43 3.89
N ILE A 336 7.71 12.09 4.83
CA ILE A 336 7.52 12.82 6.08
C ILE A 336 8.80 12.78 6.91
N CYS A 337 9.38 11.60 7.08
CA CYS A 337 10.62 11.43 7.82
C CYS A 337 11.72 12.35 7.29
N ARG A 338 11.96 12.36 5.99
CA ARG A 338 12.99 13.21 5.37
C ARG A 338 12.68 14.70 5.44
N GLN A 339 11.40 15.08 5.41
CA GLN A 339 11.01 16.48 5.57
C GLN A 339 11.39 17.03 6.94
N PHE A 340 11.22 16.21 7.99
CA PHE A 340 11.47 16.63 9.37
C PHE A 340 12.88 16.29 9.88
N SER A 341 13.52 15.21 9.42
CA SER A 341 14.86 14.81 9.87
C SER A 341 15.98 15.71 9.34
N GLY A 342 15.81 16.29 8.16
CA GLY A 342 16.85 17.14 7.54
C GLY A 342 16.98 18.56 8.12
N ARG A 343 16.19 18.92 9.12
CA ARG A 343 16.16 20.27 9.73
C ARG A 343 15.78 20.16 11.21
N ASN A 344 16.33 21.07 12.02
CA ASN A 344 16.03 21.15 13.46
C ASN A 344 14.63 21.75 13.68
N TYR A 345 13.59 20.96 13.41
CA TYR A 345 12.22 21.33 13.75
C TYR A 345 11.96 21.12 15.23
N THR A 346 11.18 22.03 15.80
CA THR A 346 10.58 21.88 17.12
C THR A 346 9.07 22.01 17.01
N PHE A 347 8.34 21.25 17.81
CA PHE A 347 6.90 21.44 17.92
C PHE A 347 6.64 22.79 18.62
N SER A 348 5.78 23.62 18.02
CA SER A 348 5.46 24.95 18.55
C SER A 348 4.12 24.94 19.29
N THR A 349 3.03 24.65 18.61
CA THR A 349 1.68 24.74 19.19
C THR A 349 0.65 24.00 18.34
N VAL A 350 -0.50 23.75 18.94
CA VAL A 350 -1.74 23.42 18.23
C VAL A 350 -2.45 24.74 17.90
N ALA A 351 -2.46 25.14 16.65
CA ALA A 351 -3.04 26.41 16.20
C ALA A 351 -4.57 26.38 16.23
N ALA A 352 -5.15 25.27 15.75
CA ALA A 352 -6.60 25.08 15.70
C ALA A 352 -6.98 23.67 16.16
N LEU A 353 -8.15 23.53 16.75
CA LEU A 353 -8.81 22.26 17.07
C LEU A 353 -10.30 22.40 16.81
N ASP A 354 -10.80 21.59 15.88
CA ASP A 354 -12.22 21.41 15.59
C ASP A 354 -12.64 20.02 16.12
N SER A 355 -13.30 20.00 17.28
CA SER A 355 -13.77 18.76 17.90
C SER A 355 -14.96 18.13 17.17
N ILE A 356 -15.76 18.92 16.45
CA ILE A 356 -16.91 18.43 15.66
C ILE A 356 -16.40 17.81 14.37
N GLY A 357 -15.56 18.53 13.61
CA GLY A 357 -14.93 18.03 12.40
C GLY A 357 -13.80 17.04 12.65
N ARG A 358 -13.43 16.81 13.92
CA ARG A 358 -12.35 15.91 14.34
C ARG A 358 -11.03 16.22 13.64
N THR A 359 -10.73 17.51 13.49
CA THR A 359 -9.52 17.99 12.84
C THR A 359 -8.73 18.94 13.72
N ALA A 360 -7.42 19.00 13.52
CA ALA A 360 -6.56 19.93 14.22
C ALA A 360 -5.44 20.43 13.29
N GLU A 361 -4.89 21.59 13.63
CA GLU A 361 -3.73 22.16 13.00
C GLU A 361 -2.59 22.29 14.00
N ALA A 362 -1.45 21.69 13.68
CA ALA A 362 -0.24 21.76 14.50
C ALA A 362 0.87 22.47 13.75
N ILE A 363 1.62 23.32 14.48
CA ILE A 363 2.71 24.11 13.91
C ILE A 363 4.04 23.62 14.45
N TYR A 364 4.99 23.45 13.55
CA TYR A 364 6.39 23.16 13.82
C TYR A 364 7.24 24.33 13.34
N THR A 365 8.30 24.65 14.06
CA THR A 365 9.20 25.76 13.75
C THR A 365 10.62 25.29 13.53
N THR A 366 11.32 25.91 12.58
CA THR A 366 12.76 25.75 12.39
C THR A 366 13.38 27.09 11.98
N GLY A 367 14.22 27.68 12.84
CA GLY A 367 14.70 29.04 12.66
C GLY A 367 13.51 30.01 12.53
N ASN A 368 13.43 30.76 11.44
CA ASN A 368 12.35 31.71 11.18
C ASN A 368 11.20 31.14 10.32
N LYS A 369 11.15 29.82 10.12
CA LYS A 369 10.13 29.19 9.27
C LYS A 369 9.18 28.34 10.11
N ASN A 370 7.88 28.46 9.81
CA ASN A 370 6.84 27.64 10.38
C ASN A 370 6.30 26.69 9.31
N ILE A 371 6.02 25.45 9.72
CA ILE A 371 5.26 24.49 8.93
C ILE A 371 3.98 24.20 9.69
N SER A 372 2.84 24.39 9.02
CA SER A 372 1.54 23.93 9.50
C SER A 372 1.27 22.53 8.98
N THR A 373 0.71 21.69 9.85
CA THR A 373 0.30 20.32 9.53
C THR A 373 -1.12 20.09 9.98
N ARG A 374 -1.91 19.43 9.12
CA ARG A 374 -3.29 19.06 9.44
C ARG A 374 -3.34 17.66 10.03
N TRP A 375 -4.09 17.53 11.10
CA TRP A 375 -4.32 16.28 11.81
C TRP A 375 -5.80 15.94 11.79
N ILE A 376 -6.10 14.65 11.72
CA ILE A 376 -7.46 14.13 11.79
C ILE A 376 -7.54 13.06 12.88
N MET A 377 -8.68 13.02 13.56
CA MET A 377 -9.01 11.92 14.47
C MET A 377 -9.59 10.77 13.64
N GLU A 378 -8.85 9.69 13.55
CA GLU A 378 -9.17 8.53 12.75
C GLU A 378 -8.97 7.26 13.58
N GLN A 379 -10.01 6.46 13.72
CA GLN A 379 -9.95 5.16 14.43
C GLN A 379 -9.33 5.27 15.84
N GLY A 380 -9.75 6.27 16.61
CA GLY A 380 -9.28 6.51 17.98
C GLY A 380 -7.84 7.04 18.11
N ARG A 381 -7.25 7.58 17.04
CA ARG A 381 -5.91 8.18 17.05
C ARG A 381 -5.85 9.46 16.23
N TRP A 382 -5.11 10.44 16.70
CA TRP A 382 -4.73 11.57 15.88
C TRP A 382 -3.67 11.15 14.87
N ARG A 383 -3.96 11.38 13.58
CA ARG A 383 -3.08 11.05 12.46
C ARG A 383 -2.83 12.25 11.58
N LEU A 384 -1.63 12.31 11.03
CA LEU A 384 -1.23 13.37 10.12
C LEU A 384 -1.94 13.17 8.76
N SER A 385 -2.80 14.11 8.41
CA SER A 385 -3.42 14.18 7.10
C SER A 385 -2.43 14.84 6.13
N ALA A 386 -1.51 14.06 5.64
CA ALA A 386 -0.37 14.56 4.88
C ALA A 386 -0.74 15.11 3.49
N ALA A 387 -1.95 14.84 2.97
CA ALA A 387 -2.38 15.23 1.63
C ALA A 387 -2.36 16.74 1.37
N GLU A 388 -2.60 17.54 2.39
CA GLU A 388 -2.74 18.98 2.21
C GLU A 388 -1.42 19.75 2.42
N ASN A 389 -0.46 19.16 3.12
CA ASN A 389 0.76 19.84 3.56
C ASN A 389 2.05 19.30 2.94
N ILE A 390 2.04 18.07 2.53
CA ILE A 390 3.08 17.53 1.69
C ILE A 390 2.60 17.75 0.25
N LYS A 391 2.76 18.95 -0.26
CA LYS A 391 3.20 19.03 -1.65
C LYS A 391 4.42 18.12 -1.63
N ALA A 392 4.24 16.87 -2.08
CA ALA A 392 5.37 16.05 -2.46
C ALA A 392 6.21 17.01 -3.29
N SER A 393 7.17 17.64 -2.63
CA SER A 393 8.05 18.52 -3.35
C SER A 393 8.76 17.52 -4.22
N ARG A 394 8.36 17.49 -5.47
CA ARG A 394 8.92 16.73 -6.57
C ARG A 394 10.37 17.12 -6.77
N ILE A 395 11.10 17.28 -5.69
CA ILE A 395 12.49 17.62 -5.71
C ILE A 395 13.19 16.28 -5.58
N GLU A 396 13.18 15.55 -6.66
CA GLU A 396 14.25 14.62 -6.90
C GLU A 396 15.55 15.40 -6.68
N PRO A 397 16.47 14.92 -5.84
CA PRO A 397 17.71 15.63 -5.57
C PRO A 397 18.50 15.83 -6.87
N ASN A 398 19.30 16.89 -6.92
CA ASN A 398 20.26 17.05 -8.02
C ASN A 398 21.19 15.83 -8.07
N GLY A 399 21.51 15.38 -9.27
CA GLY A 399 22.32 14.20 -9.51
C GLY A 399 21.66 13.22 -10.48
N ILE A 400 22.06 11.97 -10.46
CA ILE A 400 21.51 10.93 -11.34
C ILE A 400 20.02 10.73 -11.04
N SER A 401 19.19 11.02 -12.05
CA SER A 401 17.74 10.90 -11.94
C SER A 401 17.29 9.47 -12.23
N LYS A 402 16.49 8.90 -11.34
CA LYS A 402 15.83 7.60 -11.53
C LYS A 402 14.43 7.75 -12.13
N SER A 403 13.88 8.96 -12.13
CA SER A 403 12.50 9.23 -12.58
C SER A 403 12.40 9.70 -14.02
N TYR A 404 13.49 10.16 -14.61
CA TYR A 404 13.47 10.72 -15.96
C TYR A 404 13.19 9.64 -17.01
N GLY A 405 12.09 9.80 -17.75
CA GLY A 405 11.71 8.89 -18.82
C GLY A 405 11.37 7.46 -18.39
N PHE A 406 11.20 7.21 -17.06
CA PHE A 406 10.82 5.89 -16.58
C PHE A 406 9.46 5.46 -17.12
N GLY A 407 9.39 4.24 -17.66
CA GLY A 407 8.18 3.70 -18.28
C GLY A 407 8.11 4.00 -19.77
N THR A 408 6.91 4.26 -20.28
CA THR A 408 6.63 4.51 -21.68
C THR A 408 6.39 5.99 -21.93
N SER A 409 7.06 6.55 -22.92
CA SER A 409 6.94 7.95 -23.31
C SER A 409 6.66 8.05 -24.82
N ILE A 410 5.88 9.05 -25.20
CA ILE A 410 5.63 9.41 -26.60
C ILE A 410 6.28 10.77 -26.82
N TYR A 411 7.07 10.88 -27.86
CA TYR A 411 7.74 12.11 -28.29
C TYR A 411 7.18 12.57 -29.62
N ILE A 412 6.98 13.86 -29.75
CA ILE A 412 6.70 14.51 -31.02
C ILE A 412 7.73 15.61 -31.18
N GLY A 413 8.45 15.61 -32.26
CA GLY A 413 9.57 16.51 -32.42
C GLY A 413 9.77 17.02 -33.85
N LEU A 414 10.58 18.06 -33.91
CA LEU A 414 11.15 18.59 -35.14
C LEU A 414 12.66 18.30 -35.08
N VAL A 415 13.20 17.79 -36.17
CA VAL A 415 14.63 17.58 -36.32
C VAL A 415 15.16 18.56 -37.37
N TYR A 416 16.15 19.35 -36.97
CA TYR A 416 16.86 20.26 -37.87
C TYR A 416 18.29 19.76 -38.00
N PRO A 417 18.71 19.32 -39.21
CA PRO A 417 20.08 18.85 -39.43
C PRO A 417 21.05 20.04 -39.51
N PHE A 418 22.02 20.08 -38.62
CA PHE A 418 23.13 21.04 -38.70
C PHE A 418 24.24 20.48 -39.57
N ASN A 419 24.78 21.27 -40.49
CA ASN A 419 25.87 20.89 -41.38
C ASN A 419 25.58 19.69 -42.30
N ASN A 420 24.34 19.48 -42.69
CA ASN A 420 23.99 18.46 -43.64
C ASN A 420 23.06 19.04 -44.73
N ASP A 421 23.62 19.29 -45.90
CA ASP A 421 22.90 19.89 -46.98
C ASP A 421 21.92 18.92 -47.68
N ALA A 422 22.03 17.62 -47.38
CA ALA A 422 21.20 16.58 -47.95
C ALA A 422 19.81 16.46 -47.29
N PHE A 423 19.64 17.01 -46.10
CA PHE A 423 18.39 16.93 -45.34
C PHE A 423 17.82 18.30 -45.05
N ASP A 424 16.52 18.39 -45.03
CA ASP A 424 15.76 19.55 -44.55
C ASP A 424 15.13 19.28 -43.20
N MET A 425 14.44 20.27 -42.65
CA MET A 425 13.67 20.09 -41.41
C MET A 425 12.70 18.93 -41.54
N SER A 426 12.70 18.05 -40.53
CA SER A 426 11.94 16.79 -40.53
C SER A 426 11.04 16.73 -39.29
N TYR A 427 9.98 15.92 -39.41
CA TYR A 427 9.06 15.67 -38.30
C TYR A 427 9.23 14.24 -37.83
N ASN A 428 9.21 14.04 -36.52
CA ASN A 428 9.24 12.69 -35.96
C ASN A 428 8.19 12.50 -34.87
N ILE A 429 7.77 11.25 -34.71
CA ILE A 429 7.05 10.72 -33.58
C ILE A 429 7.80 9.50 -33.10
N ALA A 430 8.07 9.44 -31.81
CA ALA A 430 8.78 8.31 -31.23
C ALA A 430 8.04 7.74 -30.03
N PHE A 431 8.10 6.43 -29.93
CA PHE A 431 7.64 5.67 -28.78
C PHE A 431 8.87 5.10 -28.09
N LYS A 432 9.20 5.64 -26.91
CA LYS A 432 10.37 5.26 -26.12
C LYS A 432 9.94 4.56 -24.84
N ARG A 433 10.58 3.45 -24.51
CA ARG A 433 10.45 2.81 -23.20
C ARG A 433 11.80 2.70 -22.54
N THR A 434 11.85 3.16 -21.30
CA THR A 434 13.04 3.01 -20.45
C THR A 434 12.88 1.77 -19.59
N ILE A 435 13.82 0.83 -19.75
CA ILE A 435 13.94 -0.38 -18.93
C ILE A 435 15.16 -0.16 -18.04
N LEU A 436 15.00 -0.27 -16.73
CA LEU A 436 16.02 0.18 -15.80
C LEU A 436 16.30 1.68 -15.98
N THR A 437 17.07 2.30 -15.12
CA THR A 437 17.29 3.77 -15.15
C THR A 437 18.03 4.24 -16.41
N PHE A 438 18.73 3.33 -17.12
CA PHE A 438 19.68 3.70 -18.17
C PHE A 438 19.54 2.94 -19.49
N MET A 439 18.74 1.91 -19.57
CA MET A 439 18.51 1.21 -20.85
C MET A 439 17.21 1.68 -21.50
N THR A 440 17.28 2.00 -22.78
CA THR A 440 16.12 2.45 -23.54
C THR A 440 15.99 1.64 -24.83
N TYR A 441 14.75 1.38 -25.22
CA TYR A 441 14.43 1.07 -26.61
C TYR A 441 13.38 2.06 -27.11
N GLU A 442 13.48 2.42 -28.38
CA GLU A 442 12.68 3.46 -29.00
C GLU A 442 12.32 3.05 -30.42
N VAL A 443 11.06 3.20 -30.79
CA VAL A 443 10.61 3.10 -32.19
C VAL A 443 10.30 4.53 -32.62
N THR A 444 10.98 4.98 -33.65
CA THR A 444 10.83 6.32 -34.23
C THR A 444 10.26 6.22 -35.62
N ALA A 445 9.22 6.96 -35.93
CA ALA A 445 8.72 7.17 -37.26
C ALA A 445 8.99 8.64 -37.63
N SER A 446 9.73 8.83 -38.71
CA SER A 446 10.14 10.14 -39.19
C SER A 446 9.64 10.39 -40.60
N LEU A 447 9.24 11.63 -40.86
CA LEU A 447 9.00 12.12 -42.21
C LEU A 447 10.15 13.07 -42.54
N LEU A 448 11.09 12.57 -43.32
CA LEU A 448 12.31 13.23 -43.72
C LEU A 448 12.09 13.92 -45.09
N LYS A 449 12.68 15.10 -45.22
CA LYS A 449 12.78 15.77 -46.51
C LYS A 449 14.23 15.73 -46.98
N VAL A 450 14.48 14.89 -47.98
CA VAL A 450 15.83 14.62 -48.52
C VAL A 450 16.03 15.46 -49.78
N LYS A 451 17.13 16.16 -49.86
CA LYS A 451 17.54 16.91 -51.03
C LYS A 451 18.47 16.05 -51.87
N THR A 452 18.12 15.90 -53.11
CA THR A 452 18.94 15.20 -54.11
C THR A 452 19.21 16.11 -55.29
N GLU A 453 20.22 15.80 -56.08
CA GLU A 453 20.47 16.44 -57.34
C GLU A 453 19.92 15.58 -58.44
N LYS A 454 19.07 16.14 -59.28
CA LYS A 454 18.55 15.47 -60.47
C LYS A 454 19.16 16.10 -61.69
N THR A 455 19.81 15.28 -62.49
CA THR A 455 20.35 15.69 -63.80
C THR A 455 19.21 15.70 -64.83
N GLU A 456 18.93 16.85 -65.38
CA GLU A 456 17.97 17.01 -66.48
C GLU A 456 18.72 17.51 -67.72
N TRP A 457 18.30 17.05 -68.89
CA TRP A 457 18.86 17.48 -70.16
C TRP A 457 17.99 18.59 -70.77
N GLU A 458 18.52 19.80 -70.89
CA GLU A 458 17.91 20.88 -71.64
C GLU A 458 18.66 21.04 -73.01
N GLY A 459 18.17 20.37 -74.02
CA GLY A 459 18.87 20.27 -75.32
C GLY A 459 20.12 19.41 -75.24
N ALA A 460 21.28 19.97 -75.54
CA ALA A 460 22.59 19.29 -75.44
C ALA A 460 23.32 19.55 -74.13
N ASN A 461 22.74 20.34 -73.21
CA ASN A 461 23.38 20.72 -71.95
C ASN A 461 22.79 19.93 -70.77
N GLU A 462 23.66 19.36 -69.99
CA GLU A 462 23.36 18.73 -68.73
C GLU A 462 23.18 19.81 -67.63
N ILE A 463 21.99 19.86 -67.03
CA ILE A 463 21.68 20.81 -65.93
C ILE A 463 21.35 20.00 -64.70
N VAL A 464 22.07 20.24 -63.63
CA VAL A 464 21.81 19.67 -62.32
C VAL A 464 20.84 20.58 -61.57
N LYS A 465 19.64 20.05 -61.29
CA LYS A 465 18.62 20.78 -60.50
C LYS A 465 18.43 20.15 -59.13
N PRO A 466 18.35 20.96 -58.09
CA PRO A 466 18.02 20.43 -56.78
C PRO A 466 16.58 19.87 -56.76
N HIS A 467 16.44 18.66 -56.28
CA HIS A 467 15.16 17.95 -56.13
C HIS A 467 14.96 17.54 -54.66
N SER A 468 13.72 17.61 -54.18
CA SER A 468 13.41 17.22 -52.80
C SER A 468 12.42 16.08 -52.78
N HIS A 469 12.71 15.04 -52.02
CA HIS A 469 11.83 13.90 -51.82
C HIS A 469 11.40 13.79 -50.38
N ASN A 470 10.15 13.39 -50.15
CA ASN A 470 9.68 12.98 -48.83
C ASN A 470 9.99 11.49 -48.64
N VAL A 471 10.67 11.19 -47.58
CA VAL A 471 11.04 9.82 -47.18
C VAL A 471 10.42 9.53 -45.85
N PHE A 472 9.67 8.46 -45.75
CA PHE A 472 9.21 7.93 -44.49
C PHE A 472 10.27 6.98 -43.96
N ASP A 473 10.65 7.19 -42.70
CA ASP A 473 11.68 6.43 -42.03
C ASP A 473 11.14 5.83 -40.73
N LEU A 474 11.42 4.55 -40.51
CA LEU A 474 10.98 3.80 -39.32
C LEU A 474 12.18 3.12 -38.68
N ASP A 475 12.61 3.65 -37.54
CA ASP A 475 13.77 3.19 -36.80
C ASP A 475 13.41 2.43 -35.53
N LEU A 476 14.19 1.40 -35.25
CA LEU A 476 14.32 0.78 -33.96
C LEU A 476 15.66 1.21 -33.32
N ASN A 477 15.59 1.88 -32.21
CA ASN A 477 16.74 2.35 -31.45
C ASN A 477 16.87 1.57 -30.15
N ILE A 478 18.07 1.10 -29.84
CA ILE A 478 18.40 0.48 -28.54
C ILE A 478 19.64 1.18 -28.00
N GLY A 479 19.58 1.64 -26.74
CA GLY A 479 20.69 2.38 -26.20
C GLY A 479 20.71 2.54 -24.71
N GLY A 480 21.64 3.34 -24.25
CA GLY A 480 21.81 3.77 -22.88
C GLY A 480 21.66 5.27 -22.72
N GLN A 481 21.14 5.71 -21.59
CA GLN A 481 21.05 7.11 -21.20
C GLN A 481 21.47 7.29 -19.74
N LEU A 482 22.05 8.44 -19.41
CA LEU A 482 22.39 8.80 -18.04
C LEU A 482 21.72 10.14 -17.67
N PRO A 483 20.47 10.12 -17.19
CA PRO A 483 19.79 11.36 -16.85
C PRO A 483 20.38 11.99 -15.57
N VAL A 484 20.86 13.22 -15.67
CA VAL A 484 21.38 14.01 -14.55
C VAL A 484 20.48 15.22 -14.34
N LYS A 485 19.90 15.31 -13.16
CA LYS A 485 19.05 16.44 -12.77
C LYS A 485 19.87 17.60 -12.22
N CYS A 486 19.59 18.79 -12.74
CA CYS A 486 20.19 20.06 -12.31
C CYS A 486 19.07 21.09 -12.09
N GLY A 487 18.50 21.13 -10.90
CA GLY A 487 17.32 21.97 -10.62
C GLY A 487 16.09 21.52 -11.43
N PRO A 488 15.46 22.39 -12.22
CA PRO A 488 14.33 22.04 -13.07
C PRO A 488 14.72 21.38 -14.40
N ILE A 489 16.02 21.30 -14.70
CA ILE A 489 16.56 20.83 -15.97
C ILE A 489 17.16 19.44 -15.78
N TYR A 490 17.03 18.62 -16.81
CA TYR A 490 17.69 17.32 -16.92
C TYR A 490 18.69 17.38 -18.07
N LEU A 491 19.92 16.96 -17.80
CA LEU A 491 20.95 16.71 -18.80
C LEU A 491 21.07 15.22 -18.99
N VAL A 492 20.81 14.73 -20.19
CA VAL A 492 20.69 13.29 -20.47
C VAL A 492 21.66 12.92 -21.60
N PRO A 493 22.94 12.69 -21.31
CA PRO A 493 23.82 12.07 -22.29
C PRO A 493 23.31 10.67 -22.62
N TYR A 494 23.35 10.33 -23.92
CA TYR A 494 22.90 9.05 -24.42
C TYR A 494 23.82 8.51 -25.52
N ALA A 495 23.77 7.19 -25.68
CA ALA A 495 24.34 6.48 -26.83
C ALA A 495 23.37 5.40 -27.25
N LYS A 496 23.12 5.26 -28.54
CA LYS A 496 22.17 4.30 -29.11
C LYS A 496 22.67 3.70 -30.40
N ILE A 497 22.28 2.48 -30.68
CA ILE A 497 22.39 1.80 -31.95
C ILE A 497 21.03 1.89 -32.61
N LEU A 498 20.98 2.24 -33.88
CA LEU A 498 19.76 2.34 -34.65
C LEU A 498 19.81 1.39 -35.84
N GLY A 499 18.64 0.92 -36.22
CA GLY A 499 18.44 0.16 -37.45
C GLY A 499 17.02 0.37 -37.93
N GLY A 500 16.83 0.73 -39.15
CA GLY A 500 15.57 1.13 -39.68
C GLY A 500 15.32 0.77 -41.14
N LEU A 501 14.15 1.16 -41.59
CA LEU A 501 13.67 1.01 -42.96
C LEU A 501 13.18 2.37 -43.44
N TYR A 502 13.70 2.84 -44.54
CA TYR A 502 13.21 4.06 -45.13
C TYR A 502 12.51 3.79 -46.47
N PHE A 503 11.44 4.54 -46.74
CA PHE A 503 10.57 4.43 -47.89
C PHE A 503 10.33 5.80 -48.52
N GLY A 504 10.70 5.94 -49.78
CA GLY A 504 10.43 7.14 -50.58
C GLY A 504 10.01 6.78 -51.99
N SER A 505 9.63 7.77 -52.81
CA SER A 505 9.18 7.54 -54.17
C SER A 505 10.22 6.85 -55.05
N ASP A 506 11.51 7.12 -54.79
CA ASP A 506 12.63 6.60 -55.58
C ASP A 506 13.76 6.05 -54.69
N LEU A 507 13.53 5.98 -53.39
CA LEU A 507 14.50 5.58 -52.38
C LEU A 507 13.83 4.63 -51.40
N THR A 508 14.24 3.37 -51.39
CA THR A 508 13.82 2.40 -50.35
C THR A 508 15.04 1.60 -49.94
N GLY A 509 15.24 1.46 -48.65
CA GLY A 509 16.41 0.74 -48.17
C GLY A 509 16.38 0.49 -46.68
N ILE A 510 17.51 0.01 -46.21
CA ILE A 510 17.77 -0.25 -44.81
C ILE A 510 18.83 0.75 -44.35
N ASP A 511 18.62 1.35 -43.21
CA ASP A 511 19.64 2.13 -42.53
C ASP A 511 20.09 1.44 -41.26
N TYR A 512 21.27 1.75 -40.84
CA TYR A 512 21.83 1.38 -39.55
C TYR A 512 22.90 2.37 -39.15
N GLY A 513 23.02 2.56 -37.83
CA GLY A 513 23.97 3.55 -37.36
C GLY A 513 24.17 3.51 -35.86
N PHE A 514 24.97 4.47 -35.43
CA PHE A 514 25.26 4.74 -34.05
C PHE A 514 24.97 6.21 -33.80
N GLY A 515 24.17 6.48 -32.76
CA GLY A 515 23.86 7.84 -32.35
C GLY A 515 24.37 8.12 -30.96
N THR A 516 24.94 9.29 -30.74
CA THR A 516 25.33 9.80 -29.44
C THR A 516 24.97 11.27 -29.31
N GLY A 517 24.63 11.72 -28.12
CA GLY A 517 24.24 13.10 -27.94
C GLY A 517 23.90 13.44 -26.49
N VAL A 518 23.39 14.65 -26.31
CA VAL A 518 22.87 15.13 -25.02
C VAL A 518 21.48 15.69 -25.25
N GLU A 519 20.53 15.18 -24.50
CA GLU A 519 19.18 15.73 -24.40
C GLU A 519 19.14 16.70 -23.22
N ILE A 520 18.64 17.90 -23.44
CA ILE A 520 18.39 18.91 -22.41
C ILE A 520 16.89 19.02 -22.27
N ALA A 521 16.34 18.60 -21.13
CA ALA A 521 14.91 18.59 -20.90
C ALA A 521 14.52 19.48 -19.73
N TYR A 522 13.45 20.23 -19.90
CA TYR A 522 12.80 21.00 -18.84
C TYR A 522 11.46 20.37 -18.49
N LYS A 523 11.28 19.97 -17.24
CA LYS A 523 10.06 19.35 -16.74
C LYS A 523 9.03 20.43 -16.38
N PHE A 524 7.86 20.33 -17.00
CA PHE A 524 6.69 21.13 -16.61
C PHE A 524 5.50 20.21 -16.35
N GLY A 525 4.77 20.43 -15.27
CA GLY A 525 3.69 19.53 -14.89
C GLY A 525 4.19 18.15 -14.41
N TYR A 526 3.33 17.15 -14.52
CA TYR A 526 3.55 15.84 -13.90
C TYR A 526 4.53 14.94 -14.67
N GLN A 527 4.30 14.75 -15.97
CA GLN A 527 5.10 13.88 -16.86
C GLN A 527 5.41 14.56 -18.21
N ASN A 528 5.27 15.89 -18.28
CA ASN A 528 5.50 16.61 -19.50
C ASN A 528 6.89 17.24 -19.51
N TYR A 529 7.57 17.15 -20.63
CA TYR A 529 8.90 17.71 -20.86
C TYR A 529 8.89 18.50 -22.16
N VAL A 530 9.58 19.63 -22.17
CA VAL A 530 10.10 20.24 -23.37
C VAL A 530 11.59 19.93 -23.40
N PHE A 531 12.06 19.41 -24.51
CA PHE A 531 13.47 19.04 -24.63
C PHE A 531 14.06 19.53 -25.96
N ALA A 532 15.36 19.74 -25.92
CA ALA A 532 16.21 19.91 -27.09
C ALA A 532 17.26 18.80 -27.07
N ASN A 533 17.47 18.20 -28.22
CA ASN A 533 18.44 17.13 -28.40
C ASN A 533 19.51 17.61 -29.35
N ILE A 534 20.77 17.48 -28.97
CA ILE A 534 21.93 17.75 -29.80
C ILE A 534 22.70 16.45 -29.89
N GLY A 535 22.71 15.84 -31.05
CA GLY A 535 23.33 14.54 -31.28
C GLY A 535 23.96 14.43 -32.65
N TYR A 536 24.80 13.39 -32.76
CA TYR A 536 25.46 12.97 -34.02
C TYR A 536 25.11 11.51 -34.28
#